data_d72a2bc4f67a798e890107c12663d97e
#
_entry.id   d72a2bc4f67a798e890107c12663d97e
#
_cell.length_a   1.000
_cell.length_b   1.000
_cell.length_c   1.000
_cell.angle_alpha   90.00
_cell.angle_beta   90.00
_cell.angle_gamma   90.00
#
_symmetry.space_group_name_H-M   'P 1'
#
loop_
_entity.id
_entity.type
_entity.pdbx_description
1 polymer ?
#
loop_
_entity_poly.entity_id
_entity_poly.type
_entity_poly.pdbx_seq_one_letter_code
_entity_poly.pdbx_strand_id
1 'polypeptide(L)'
;MNTNKIFYILVGSITIAVLLTVVLILRGIGGGTTQSATLEFWGVFDDRSAFDKVIADFQSQNSGIKVLYRQFSYEEYERSLIDALAAGTGPDIVMIHNTWLPKHGDKLKFLPATIPGLKQPLLTIQDYRTNFVDVAFNDFVFNNQIYALPLYVDTLALFYNKDILNSAGISRPPQDWDEFNSDVETITRLDGSGQIIQSAAAIGTARNINRSTDLLSALMIQTGVRMTDADNTGASFASRISDTPVGELALKYYTDFANPSVRTYTWNDDQYYSVDAFTAGKTAMMFNYSHQAGVLKNKSSRLNFGVAPMPQVSSTDVKNYANYWGIGVTAGSKFQNESWKFAAYLASKEGAQSYLSATLRPSARRDLIELQRNDLDLGVFAVQALSARSWYQIDNTAIETIFADMIDDVNFGRASVKNSLENAESRVNV
;
A
#
# COMPACT_ATOMS: atom_id res chain seq x y z
N MET A 1 -65.37 12.91 -56.41
CA MET A 1 -64.58 13.33 -55.23
C MET A 1 -63.51 14.30 -55.74
N ASN A 2 -63.45 15.51 -55.24
CA ASN A 2 -62.74 16.64 -55.82
C ASN A 2 -61.22 16.43 -55.72
N THR A 3 -60.50 16.42 -56.83
CA THR A 3 -59.10 16.19 -56.99
C THR A 3 -58.22 16.96 -55.99
N ASN A 4 -58.66 18.18 -55.68
CA ASN A 4 -57.98 19.04 -54.73
C ASN A 4 -58.05 18.50 -53.27
N LYS A 5 -59.13 17.81 -52.85
CA LYS A 5 -59.22 17.19 -51.52
C LYS A 5 -58.26 16.00 -51.35
N ILE A 6 -58.09 15.21 -52.41
CA ILE A 6 -57.16 14.09 -52.42
C ILE A 6 -55.72 14.58 -52.31
N PHE A 7 -55.38 15.66 -52.99
CA PHE A 7 -54.07 16.29 -52.94
C PHE A 7 -53.71 16.82 -51.53
N TYR A 8 -54.62 17.50 -50.84
CA TYR A 8 -54.40 18.00 -49.48
C TYR A 8 -54.32 16.88 -48.45
N ILE A 9 -55.04 15.80 -48.61
CA ILE A 9 -54.94 14.62 -47.75
C ILE A 9 -53.58 13.93 -47.95
N LEU A 10 -53.08 13.81 -49.18
CA LEU A 10 -51.80 13.18 -49.51
C LEU A 10 -50.63 14.03 -48.99
N VAL A 11 -50.68 15.35 -49.14
CA VAL A 11 -49.64 16.26 -48.58
C VAL A 11 -49.64 16.26 -47.07
N GLY A 12 -50.82 16.27 -46.42
CA GLY A 12 -50.94 16.18 -44.96
C GLY A 12 -50.41 14.87 -44.40
N SER A 13 -50.67 13.73 -45.07
CA SER A 13 -50.16 12.44 -44.59
C SER A 13 -48.63 12.32 -44.76
N ILE A 14 -48.05 12.87 -45.84
CA ILE A 14 -46.60 12.91 -46.06
C ILE A 14 -45.92 13.80 -44.99
N THR A 15 -46.51 14.96 -44.69
CA THR A 15 -45.99 15.88 -43.68
C THR A 15 -46.00 15.22 -42.28
N ILE A 16 -47.08 14.53 -41.93
CA ILE A 16 -47.17 13.77 -40.67
C ILE A 16 -46.16 12.64 -40.60
N ALA A 17 -45.98 11.89 -41.68
CA ALA A 17 -45.01 10.81 -41.79
C ALA A 17 -43.57 11.33 -41.63
N VAL A 18 -43.22 12.47 -42.27
CA VAL A 18 -41.92 13.15 -42.14
C VAL A 18 -41.70 13.63 -40.71
N LEU A 19 -42.70 14.26 -40.10
CA LEU A 19 -42.64 14.72 -38.71
C LEU A 19 -42.46 13.50 -37.73
N LEU A 20 -43.18 12.41 -37.93
CA LEU A 20 -43.01 11.18 -37.16
C LEU A 20 -41.61 10.58 -37.34
N THR A 21 -41.09 10.59 -38.56
CA THR A 21 -39.73 10.08 -38.83
C THR A 21 -38.66 10.95 -38.20
N VAL A 22 -38.83 12.30 -38.24
CA VAL A 22 -37.94 13.24 -37.56
C VAL A 22 -38.00 13.07 -36.02
N VAL A 23 -39.19 12.87 -35.46
CA VAL A 23 -39.35 12.59 -34.02
C VAL A 23 -38.77 11.23 -33.64
N LEU A 24 -38.87 10.20 -34.50
CA LEU A 24 -38.26 8.90 -34.28
C LEU A 24 -36.73 8.98 -34.46
N ILE A 25 -36.22 9.75 -35.40
CA ILE A 25 -34.79 10.01 -35.56
C ILE A 25 -34.26 10.81 -34.37
N LEU A 26 -34.96 11.86 -33.94
CA LEU A 26 -34.57 12.62 -32.74
C LEU A 26 -34.69 11.80 -31.46
N ARG A 27 -35.58 10.83 -31.36
CA ARG A 27 -35.64 9.85 -30.26
C ARG A 27 -34.63 8.73 -30.42
N GLY A 28 -34.24 8.36 -31.64
CA GLY A 28 -33.20 7.36 -31.92
C GLY A 28 -31.78 7.91 -31.85
N ILE A 29 -31.65 9.27 -32.08
CA ILE A 29 -30.39 10.03 -31.87
C ILE A 29 -30.28 10.48 -30.38
N GLY A 30 -31.38 10.48 -29.64
CA GLY A 30 -31.38 10.52 -28.19
C GLY A 30 -30.86 9.19 -27.68
N GLY A 31 -29.54 8.96 -27.87
CA GLY A 31 -28.81 7.94 -27.14
C GLY A 31 -29.24 8.08 -25.69
N GLY A 32 -29.41 6.92 -25.01
CA GLY A 32 -29.88 6.88 -23.65
C GLY A 32 -29.27 8.00 -22.84
N THR A 33 -30.10 8.70 -22.07
CA THR A 33 -29.67 9.79 -21.20
C THR A 33 -28.45 9.27 -20.45
N THR A 34 -27.25 9.69 -20.86
CA THR A 34 -26.06 9.48 -20.08
C THR A 34 -26.32 10.24 -18.80
N GLN A 35 -26.76 9.52 -17.77
CA GLN A 35 -26.96 10.09 -16.45
C GLN A 35 -25.63 10.70 -16.07
N SER A 36 -25.56 12.03 -15.99
CA SER A 36 -24.32 12.70 -15.60
C SER A 36 -24.04 12.31 -14.14
N ALA A 37 -22.91 11.70 -13.91
CA ALA A 37 -22.46 11.30 -12.59
C ALA A 37 -21.36 12.24 -12.11
N THR A 38 -21.48 12.74 -10.89
CA THR A 38 -20.37 13.38 -10.20
C THR A 38 -19.92 12.46 -9.10
N LEU A 39 -18.70 11.92 -9.23
CA LEU A 39 -18.11 10.96 -8.30
C LEU A 39 -17.24 11.71 -7.29
N GLU A 40 -17.46 11.47 -6.01
CA GLU A 40 -16.56 11.91 -4.95
C GLU A 40 -15.49 10.85 -4.70
N PHE A 41 -14.22 11.22 -4.85
CA PHE A 41 -13.07 10.38 -4.58
C PHE A 41 -12.29 10.93 -3.38
N TRP A 42 -12.24 10.16 -2.28
CA TRP A 42 -11.49 10.52 -1.08
C TRP A 42 -10.18 9.75 -1.00
N GLY A 43 -9.11 10.48 -0.73
CA GLY A 43 -7.77 9.89 -0.62
C GLY A 43 -6.93 10.51 0.48
N VAL A 44 -5.76 9.94 0.68
CA VAL A 44 -4.78 10.26 1.72
C VAL A 44 -3.40 10.46 1.09
N PHE A 45 -2.56 11.26 1.72
CA PHE A 45 -1.18 11.61 1.33
C PHE A 45 -1.03 12.44 0.06
N ASP A 46 -1.55 11.94 -1.07
CA ASP A 46 -1.32 12.53 -2.38
C ASP A 46 -2.27 13.71 -2.59
N ASP A 47 -1.75 14.85 -3.00
CA ASP A 47 -2.56 16.00 -3.32
C ASP A 47 -3.28 15.84 -4.67
N ARG A 48 -4.12 16.81 -5.01
CA ARG A 48 -4.92 16.76 -6.22
C ARG A 48 -4.07 16.67 -7.50
N SER A 49 -2.90 17.26 -7.52
CA SER A 49 -2.02 17.26 -8.70
C SER A 49 -1.59 15.86 -9.12
N ALA A 50 -1.55 14.92 -8.18
CA ALA A 50 -1.28 13.51 -8.45
C ALA A 50 -2.33 12.84 -9.35
N PHE A 51 -3.57 13.35 -9.30
CA PHE A 51 -4.71 12.78 -10.02
C PHE A 51 -5.22 13.64 -11.17
N ASP A 52 -4.81 14.91 -11.29
CA ASP A 52 -5.38 15.85 -12.28
C ASP A 52 -5.31 15.32 -13.71
N LYS A 53 -4.16 14.78 -14.12
CA LYS A 53 -4.00 14.25 -15.48
C LYS A 53 -4.87 13.02 -15.73
N VAL A 54 -4.85 12.05 -14.82
CA VAL A 54 -5.62 10.81 -14.98
C VAL A 54 -7.12 11.06 -14.95
N ILE A 55 -7.57 12.02 -14.10
CA ILE A 55 -8.97 12.45 -14.06
C ILE A 55 -9.37 13.13 -15.38
N ALA A 56 -8.54 14.05 -15.90
CA ALA A 56 -8.82 14.74 -17.16
C ALA A 56 -8.89 13.77 -18.34
N ASP A 57 -7.94 12.83 -18.42
CA ASP A 57 -7.89 11.82 -19.47
C ASP A 57 -9.13 10.90 -19.41
N PHE A 58 -9.52 10.45 -18.22
CA PHE A 58 -10.73 9.66 -18.03
C PHE A 58 -12.00 10.41 -18.43
N GLN A 59 -12.16 11.65 -17.98
CA GLN A 59 -13.33 12.49 -18.27
C GLN A 59 -13.45 12.80 -19.76
N SER A 60 -12.34 12.94 -20.48
CA SER A 60 -12.33 13.15 -21.94
C SER A 60 -12.97 11.99 -22.70
N GLN A 61 -12.81 10.77 -22.18
CA GLN A 61 -13.37 9.52 -22.75
C GLN A 61 -14.76 9.20 -22.19
N ASN A 62 -15.17 9.84 -21.09
CA ASN A 62 -16.42 9.59 -20.37
C ASN A 62 -17.12 10.93 -20.04
N SER A 63 -17.56 11.65 -21.06
CA SER A 63 -18.07 13.04 -20.94
C SER A 63 -19.24 13.22 -19.98
N GLY A 64 -19.96 12.14 -19.61
CA GLY A 64 -21.04 12.17 -18.63
C GLY A 64 -20.57 11.97 -17.17
N ILE A 65 -19.27 11.74 -16.94
CA ILE A 65 -18.74 11.44 -15.61
C ILE A 65 -17.74 12.53 -15.20
N LYS A 66 -17.97 13.12 -14.00
CA LYS A 66 -17.06 14.06 -13.36
C LYS A 66 -16.49 13.42 -12.11
N VAL A 67 -15.19 13.57 -11.86
CA VAL A 67 -14.53 13.08 -10.65
C VAL A 67 -13.99 14.25 -9.83
N LEU A 68 -14.36 14.30 -8.56
CA LEU A 68 -13.92 15.30 -7.59
C LEU A 68 -13.06 14.62 -6.53
N TYR A 69 -11.76 14.89 -6.56
CA TYR A 69 -10.83 14.38 -5.56
C TYR A 69 -10.77 15.28 -4.33
N ARG A 70 -10.79 14.66 -3.15
CA ARG A 70 -10.59 15.30 -1.84
C ARG A 70 -9.51 14.58 -1.06
N GLN A 71 -8.50 15.32 -0.66
CA GLN A 71 -7.41 14.85 0.20
C GLN A 71 -7.76 14.99 1.68
N PHE A 72 -7.32 14.02 2.48
CA PHE A 72 -7.34 14.06 3.95
C PHE A 72 -5.95 13.84 4.51
N SER A 73 -5.72 14.28 5.74
CA SER A 73 -4.57 13.83 6.52
C SER A 73 -4.74 12.35 6.89
N TYR A 74 -3.63 11.65 7.11
CA TYR A 74 -3.68 10.23 7.49
C TYR A 74 -4.44 10.02 8.81
N GLU A 75 -4.21 10.90 9.79
CA GLU A 75 -4.79 10.83 11.13
C GLU A 75 -6.32 11.03 11.13
N GLU A 76 -6.84 11.81 10.18
CA GLU A 76 -8.27 12.12 10.09
C GLU A 76 -9.03 11.21 9.14
N TYR A 77 -8.33 10.55 8.21
CA TYR A 77 -8.96 9.90 7.07
C TYR A 77 -9.93 8.79 7.45
N GLU A 78 -9.46 7.81 8.23
CA GLU A 78 -10.28 6.65 8.60
C GLU A 78 -11.54 7.08 9.36
N ARG A 79 -11.38 7.95 10.37
CA ARG A 79 -12.49 8.46 11.16
C ARG A 79 -13.49 9.23 10.29
N SER A 80 -13.01 10.17 9.47
CA SER A 80 -13.86 10.98 8.61
C SER A 80 -14.64 10.10 7.61
N LEU A 81 -13.99 9.07 7.07
CA LEU A 81 -14.62 8.12 6.17
C LEU A 81 -15.75 7.36 6.87
N ILE A 82 -15.49 6.79 8.05
CA ILE A 82 -16.49 6.02 8.80
C ILE A 82 -17.67 6.89 9.20
N ASP A 83 -17.42 8.09 9.72
CA ASP A 83 -18.47 9.04 10.11
C ASP A 83 -19.36 9.42 8.91
N ALA A 84 -18.75 9.71 7.74
CA ALA A 84 -19.49 10.06 6.53
C ALA A 84 -20.31 8.88 5.96
N LEU A 85 -19.72 7.66 5.96
CA LEU A 85 -20.44 6.46 5.53
C LEU A 85 -21.65 6.15 6.44
N ALA A 86 -21.48 6.28 7.74
CA ALA A 86 -22.56 6.10 8.72
C ALA A 86 -23.68 7.16 8.55
N ALA A 87 -23.32 8.39 8.18
CA ALA A 87 -24.28 9.47 7.91
C ALA A 87 -24.96 9.36 6.53
N GLY A 88 -24.54 8.41 5.68
CA GLY A 88 -25.05 8.29 4.29
C GLY A 88 -24.57 9.40 3.35
N THR A 89 -23.51 10.12 3.72
CA THR A 89 -22.86 11.20 2.96
C THR A 89 -21.44 10.84 2.55
N GLY A 90 -21.10 9.55 2.58
CA GLY A 90 -19.79 9.06 2.20
C GLY A 90 -19.49 9.23 0.71
N PRO A 91 -18.19 9.18 0.33
CA PRO A 91 -17.77 9.28 -1.06
C PRO A 91 -18.16 8.03 -1.87
N ASP A 92 -18.07 8.15 -3.21
CA ASP A 92 -18.26 7.03 -4.12
C ASP A 92 -17.03 6.13 -4.19
N ILE A 93 -15.85 6.75 -4.12
CA ILE A 93 -14.55 6.11 -4.31
C ILE A 93 -13.64 6.46 -3.14
N VAL A 94 -12.90 5.48 -2.65
CA VAL A 94 -12.02 5.63 -1.49
C VAL A 94 -10.65 5.02 -1.76
N MET A 95 -9.62 5.65 -1.23
CA MET A 95 -8.36 4.94 -1.01
C MET A 95 -8.52 3.98 0.17
N ILE A 96 -8.03 2.76 0.03
CA ILE A 96 -8.07 1.73 1.07
C ILE A 96 -6.68 1.17 1.29
N HIS A 97 -6.28 1.08 2.56
CA HIS A 97 -5.01 0.45 2.93
C HIS A 97 -5.05 -1.06 2.68
N ASN A 98 -3.92 -1.66 2.35
CA ASN A 98 -3.86 -3.09 2.01
C ASN A 98 -4.34 -4.01 3.15
N THR A 99 -4.28 -3.57 4.40
CA THR A 99 -4.75 -4.34 5.56
C THR A 99 -6.19 -4.03 5.97
N TRP A 100 -6.91 -3.15 5.25
CA TRP A 100 -8.22 -2.65 5.69
C TRP A 100 -9.42 -3.49 5.24
N LEU A 101 -9.24 -4.44 4.32
CA LEU A 101 -10.36 -5.27 3.87
C LEU A 101 -11.02 -6.07 5.01
N PRO A 102 -10.28 -6.64 5.98
CA PRO A 102 -10.89 -7.29 7.13
C PRO A 102 -11.80 -6.39 7.96
N LYS A 103 -11.39 -5.14 8.19
CA LYS A 103 -12.11 -4.15 9.03
C LYS A 103 -13.23 -3.43 8.28
N HIS A 104 -13.07 -3.18 6.98
CA HIS A 104 -13.91 -2.27 6.20
C HIS A 104 -14.51 -2.89 4.94
N GLY A 105 -14.32 -4.18 4.69
CA GLY A 105 -14.83 -4.85 3.48
C GLY A 105 -16.35 -4.80 3.35
N ASP A 106 -17.09 -4.76 4.46
CA ASP A 106 -18.55 -4.59 4.52
C ASP A 106 -19.01 -3.23 3.98
N LYS A 107 -18.14 -2.22 3.96
CA LYS A 107 -18.42 -0.87 3.48
C LYS A 107 -18.09 -0.69 2.00
N LEU A 108 -17.48 -1.71 1.40
CA LEU A 108 -17.07 -1.70 0.00
C LEU A 108 -18.01 -2.52 -0.86
N LYS A 109 -18.16 -2.08 -2.12
CA LYS A 109 -18.82 -2.84 -3.17
C LYS A 109 -17.78 -3.50 -4.04
N PHE A 110 -17.79 -4.81 -4.16
CA PHE A 110 -16.91 -5.53 -5.08
C PHE A 110 -17.21 -5.19 -6.55
N LEU A 111 -16.22 -5.33 -7.40
CA LEU A 111 -16.33 -5.12 -8.86
C LEU A 111 -17.38 -6.07 -9.45
N PRO A 112 -18.44 -5.54 -10.10
CA PRO A 112 -19.45 -6.40 -10.72
C PRO A 112 -18.88 -7.15 -11.92
N ALA A 113 -19.32 -8.39 -12.13
CA ALA A 113 -18.89 -9.21 -13.26
C ALA A 113 -19.22 -8.56 -14.62
N THR A 114 -20.28 -7.77 -14.66
CA THR A 114 -20.70 -7.03 -15.86
C THR A 114 -21.14 -5.63 -15.50
N ILE A 115 -20.84 -4.66 -16.37
CA ILE A 115 -21.31 -3.28 -16.23
C ILE A 115 -22.23 -2.96 -17.42
N PRO A 116 -23.42 -2.40 -17.19
CA PRO A 116 -24.34 -2.03 -18.26
C PRO A 116 -23.65 -1.18 -19.34
N GLY A 117 -23.84 -1.56 -20.60
CA GLY A 117 -23.25 -0.86 -21.75
C GLY A 117 -21.83 -1.32 -22.13
N LEU A 118 -21.17 -2.16 -21.34
CA LEU A 118 -19.91 -2.79 -21.70
C LEU A 118 -20.14 -4.21 -22.25
N LYS A 119 -19.42 -4.57 -23.34
CA LYS A 119 -19.47 -5.90 -23.93
C LYS A 119 -18.59 -6.92 -23.22
N GLN A 120 -17.59 -6.44 -22.48
CA GLN A 120 -16.61 -7.24 -21.75
C GLN A 120 -16.55 -6.78 -20.29
N PRO A 121 -16.17 -7.64 -19.35
CA PRO A 121 -15.85 -7.23 -17.98
C PRO A 121 -14.77 -6.14 -17.97
N LEU A 122 -14.81 -5.22 -16.98
CA LEU A 122 -13.72 -4.25 -16.79
C LEU A 122 -12.40 -4.93 -16.44
N LEU A 123 -12.47 -5.95 -15.60
CA LEU A 123 -11.33 -6.75 -15.15
C LEU A 123 -11.84 -8.09 -14.64
N THR A 124 -11.23 -9.18 -15.07
CA THR A 124 -11.49 -10.52 -14.53
C THR A 124 -10.49 -10.85 -13.40
N ILE A 125 -10.77 -11.88 -12.62
CA ILE A 125 -9.83 -12.44 -11.65
C ILE A 125 -8.51 -12.85 -12.32
N GLN A 126 -8.58 -13.41 -13.52
CA GLN A 126 -7.38 -13.79 -14.27
C GLN A 126 -6.57 -12.56 -14.71
N ASP A 127 -7.23 -11.49 -15.15
CA ASP A 127 -6.56 -10.23 -15.50
C ASP A 127 -5.89 -9.62 -14.27
N TYR A 128 -6.55 -9.69 -13.10
CA TYR A 128 -5.98 -9.20 -11.85
C TYR A 128 -4.67 -9.90 -11.52
N ARG A 129 -4.65 -11.24 -11.54
CA ARG A 129 -3.45 -12.06 -11.28
C ARG A 129 -2.34 -11.83 -12.30
N THR A 130 -2.70 -11.62 -13.55
CA THR A 130 -1.74 -11.38 -14.63
C THR A 130 -1.10 -9.99 -14.54
N ASN A 131 -1.90 -8.98 -14.23
CA ASN A 131 -1.48 -7.59 -14.29
C ASN A 131 -0.80 -7.11 -13.01
N PHE A 132 -1.27 -7.56 -11.83
CA PHE A 132 -0.79 -7.06 -10.54
C PHE A 132 0.07 -8.08 -9.80
N VAL A 133 0.87 -7.60 -8.85
CA VAL A 133 1.69 -8.43 -7.97
C VAL A 133 0.81 -9.25 -7.01
N ASP A 134 1.31 -10.42 -6.59
CA ASP A 134 0.52 -11.40 -5.84
C ASP A 134 0.00 -10.88 -4.51
N VAL A 135 0.75 -10.02 -3.82
CA VAL A 135 0.32 -9.43 -2.55
C VAL A 135 -0.98 -8.64 -2.72
N ALA A 136 -1.13 -7.91 -3.82
CA ALA A 136 -2.36 -7.15 -4.08
C ALA A 136 -3.58 -8.05 -4.31
N PHE A 137 -3.37 -9.20 -4.93
CA PHE A 137 -4.43 -10.20 -5.05
C PHE A 137 -4.84 -10.76 -3.68
N ASN A 138 -3.88 -11.10 -2.84
CA ASN A 138 -4.14 -11.65 -1.51
C ASN A 138 -4.86 -10.66 -0.59
N ASP A 139 -4.54 -9.37 -0.69
CA ASP A 139 -5.08 -8.34 0.19
C ASP A 139 -6.44 -7.80 -0.27
N PHE A 140 -6.71 -7.75 -1.58
CA PHE A 140 -7.89 -7.07 -2.13
C PHE A 140 -8.91 -7.96 -2.83
N VAL A 141 -8.64 -9.26 -2.94
CA VAL A 141 -9.57 -10.22 -3.51
C VAL A 141 -9.98 -11.23 -2.45
N PHE A 142 -11.27 -11.29 -2.16
CA PHE A 142 -11.84 -12.21 -1.19
C PHE A 142 -13.04 -12.95 -1.81
N ASN A 143 -13.14 -14.28 -1.62
CA ASN A 143 -14.19 -15.12 -2.19
C ASN A 143 -14.39 -14.92 -3.70
N ASN A 144 -13.31 -14.82 -4.46
CA ASN A 144 -13.35 -14.54 -5.90
C ASN A 144 -14.01 -13.20 -6.30
N GLN A 145 -14.09 -12.25 -5.37
CA GLN A 145 -14.60 -10.91 -5.59
C GLN A 145 -13.49 -9.87 -5.40
N ILE A 146 -13.37 -8.94 -6.34
CA ILE A 146 -12.38 -7.85 -6.32
C ILE A 146 -12.98 -6.68 -5.55
N TYR A 147 -12.42 -6.33 -4.39
CA TYR A 147 -12.87 -5.22 -3.54
C TYR A 147 -12.09 -3.92 -3.77
N ALA A 148 -10.84 -4.04 -4.19
CA ALA A 148 -10.01 -2.88 -4.52
C ALA A 148 -9.00 -3.20 -5.60
N LEU A 149 -8.48 -2.16 -6.26
CA LEU A 149 -7.37 -2.22 -7.21
C LEU A 149 -6.17 -1.48 -6.61
N PRO A 150 -4.96 -2.03 -6.68
CA PRO A 150 -3.80 -1.37 -6.10
C PRO A 150 -3.41 -0.13 -6.91
N LEU A 151 -3.08 0.96 -6.23
CA LEU A 151 -2.51 2.17 -6.86
C LEU A 151 -1.00 2.02 -7.05
N TYR A 152 -0.33 1.45 -6.08
CA TYR A 152 1.09 1.16 -6.04
C TYR A 152 1.33 0.01 -5.05
N VAL A 153 2.53 -0.56 -5.00
CA VAL A 153 2.95 -1.47 -3.92
C VAL A 153 4.35 -1.07 -3.46
N ASP A 154 4.43 -0.54 -2.26
CA ASP A 154 5.69 -0.18 -1.63
C ASP A 154 6.15 -1.27 -0.65
N THR A 155 7.46 -1.37 -0.45
CA THR A 155 8.05 -2.37 0.43
C THR A 155 9.12 -1.74 1.31
N LEU A 156 9.38 -2.33 2.48
CA LEU A 156 10.56 -1.95 3.26
C LEU A 156 11.83 -2.24 2.48
N ALA A 157 12.77 -1.30 2.50
CA ALA A 157 14.11 -1.43 1.94
C ALA A 157 15.16 -0.88 2.91
N LEU A 158 16.42 -1.25 2.70
CA LEU A 158 17.56 -0.80 3.48
C LEU A 158 18.07 0.53 2.92
N PHE A 159 17.95 1.60 3.69
CA PHE A 159 18.64 2.88 3.47
C PHE A 159 20.00 2.85 4.16
N TYR A 160 21.06 3.20 3.45
CA TYR A 160 22.42 3.17 4.00
C TYR A 160 23.22 4.43 3.66
N ASN A 161 24.00 4.89 4.63
CA ASN A 161 24.92 6.02 4.46
C ASN A 161 26.22 5.51 3.84
N LYS A 162 26.49 5.92 2.58
CA LYS A 162 27.66 5.47 1.82
C LYS A 162 28.99 5.89 2.47
N ASP A 163 29.03 7.07 3.08
CA ASP A 163 30.25 7.60 3.68
C ASP A 163 30.62 6.82 4.95
N ILE A 164 29.63 6.44 5.76
CA ILE A 164 29.86 5.64 6.97
C ILE A 164 30.29 4.22 6.59
N LEU A 165 29.60 3.56 5.65
CA LEU A 165 29.98 2.21 5.19
C LEU A 165 31.41 2.22 4.62
N ASN A 166 31.72 3.16 3.73
CA ASN A 166 33.06 3.30 3.15
C ASN A 166 34.13 3.53 4.23
N SER A 167 33.85 4.38 5.23
CA SER A 167 34.77 4.64 6.34
C SER A 167 35.03 3.41 7.22
N ALA A 168 34.07 2.50 7.27
CA ALA A 168 34.18 1.20 7.95
C ALA A 168 34.83 0.10 7.07
N GLY A 169 35.19 0.42 5.81
CA GLY A 169 35.76 -0.55 4.87
C GLY A 169 34.74 -1.47 4.21
N ILE A 170 33.45 -1.14 4.33
CA ILE A 170 32.33 -1.92 3.77
C ILE A 170 32.02 -1.38 2.37
N SER A 171 32.29 -2.18 1.35
CA SER A 171 32.20 -1.77 -0.06
C SER A 171 30.80 -1.85 -0.67
N ARG A 172 29.88 -2.59 -0.05
CA ARG A 172 28.49 -2.76 -0.48
C ARG A 172 27.55 -2.96 0.72
N PRO A 173 26.27 -2.62 0.60
CA PRO A 173 25.30 -2.92 1.65
C PRO A 173 25.08 -4.43 1.82
N PRO A 174 24.69 -4.90 3.02
CA PRO A 174 24.46 -6.31 3.33
C PRO A 174 23.29 -6.88 2.53
N GLN A 175 23.40 -8.13 2.08
CA GLN A 175 22.40 -8.85 1.30
C GLN A 175 21.56 -9.83 2.14
N ASP A 176 22.15 -10.30 3.25
CA ASP A 176 21.50 -11.17 4.21
C ASP A 176 21.71 -10.67 5.65
N TRP A 177 21.05 -11.30 6.60
CA TRP A 177 21.12 -10.90 8.00
C TRP A 177 22.45 -11.23 8.66
N ASP A 178 23.22 -12.18 8.15
CA ASP A 178 24.56 -12.51 8.67
C ASP A 178 25.57 -11.41 8.28
N GLU A 179 25.54 -10.94 7.02
CA GLU A 179 26.29 -9.77 6.59
C GLU A 179 25.86 -8.51 7.36
N PHE A 180 24.54 -8.32 7.56
CA PHE A 180 24.02 -7.20 8.35
C PHE A 180 24.56 -7.21 9.78
N ASN A 181 24.58 -8.35 10.46
CA ASN A 181 25.12 -8.49 11.80
C ASN A 181 26.62 -8.16 11.84
N SER A 182 27.40 -8.64 10.86
CA SER A 182 28.83 -8.35 10.74
C SER A 182 29.08 -6.85 10.52
N ASP A 183 28.28 -6.20 9.67
CA ASP A 183 28.37 -4.76 9.43
C ASP A 183 27.99 -3.96 10.69
N VAL A 184 26.98 -4.41 11.43
CA VAL A 184 26.59 -3.79 12.71
C VAL A 184 27.73 -3.85 13.72
N GLU A 185 28.37 -4.99 13.91
CA GLU A 185 29.52 -5.13 14.80
C GLU A 185 30.71 -4.27 14.37
N THR A 186 30.92 -4.10 13.06
CA THR A 186 32.02 -3.32 12.49
C THR A 186 31.83 -1.81 12.62
N ILE A 187 30.59 -1.33 12.42
CA ILE A 187 30.27 0.11 12.37
C ILE A 187 30.01 0.67 13.75
N THR A 188 29.36 -0.10 14.64
CA THR A 188 28.94 0.42 15.95
C THR A 188 30.14 0.81 16.80
N ARG A 189 30.08 1.98 17.40
CA ARG A 189 31.11 2.50 18.32
C ARG A 189 30.47 2.92 19.61
N LEU A 190 31.02 2.43 20.71
CA LEU A 190 30.66 2.78 22.06
C LEU A 190 31.78 3.58 22.72
N ASP A 191 31.42 4.48 23.64
CA ASP A 191 32.40 5.12 24.52
C ASP A 191 32.80 4.24 25.69
N GLY A 192 33.69 4.76 26.54
CA GLY A 192 34.18 4.01 27.72
C GLY A 192 33.09 3.73 28.78
N SER A 193 31.91 4.34 28.70
CA SER A 193 30.77 4.11 29.56
C SER A 193 29.72 3.15 28.91
N GLY A 194 29.94 2.71 27.67
CA GLY A 194 28.99 1.88 26.92
C GLY A 194 27.92 2.65 26.18
N GLN A 195 28.03 3.99 26.09
CA GLN A 195 27.08 4.82 25.32
C GLN A 195 27.39 4.73 23.82
N ILE A 196 26.34 4.70 22.98
CA ILE A 196 26.49 4.62 21.53
C ILE A 196 26.94 5.97 20.98
N ILE A 197 28.18 6.06 20.48
CA ILE A 197 28.73 7.22 19.79
C ILE A 197 28.34 7.21 18.30
N GLN A 198 28.40 6.04 17.67
CA GLN A 198 27.99 5.78 16.28
C GLN A 198 27.13 4.52 16.25
N SER A 199 25.92 4.66 15.82
CA SER A 199 25.03 3.50 15.57
C SER A 199 25.25 2.97 14.17
N ALA A 200 25.25 1.65 14.02
CA ALA A 200 25.25 1.02 12.71
C ALA A 200 23.85 0.97 12.10
N ALA A 201 22.83 0.69 12.88
CA ALA A 201 21.47 0.56 12.36
C ALA A 201 20.40 0.96 13.38
N ALA A 202 19.34 1.61 12.91
CA ALA A 202 18.14 1.88 13.69
C ALA A 202 17.24 0.64 13.68
N ILE A 203 17.44 -0.24 14.66
CA ILE A 203 16.71 -1.50 14.87
C ILE A 203 16.78 -1.89 16.35
N GLY A 204 15.76 -2.55 16.87
CA GLY A 204 15.76 -3.14 18.21
C GLY A 204 14.80 -2.50 19.21
N THR A 205 14.46 -1.22 19.06
CA THR A 205 13.44 -0.53 19.87
C THR A 205 12.15 -0.27 19.10
N ALA A 206 11.10 0.20 19.75
CA ALA A 206 9.81 0.45 19.11
C ALA A 206 9.56 1.93 18.80
N ARG A 207 9.64 2.81 19.80
CA ARG A 207 9.05 4.15 19.74
C ARG A 207 9.89 5.20 19.01
N ASN A 208 11.19 5.03 18.98
CA ASN A 208 12.10 5.95 18.29
C ASN A 208 12.60 5.42 16.93
N ILE A 209 12.02 4.33 16.45
CA ILE A 209 12.28 3.78 15.11
C ILE A 209 11.04 3.91 14.24
N ASN A 210 11.16 4.62 13.12
CA ASN A 210 10.11 4.64 12.11
C ASN A 210 9.95 3.24 11.51
N ARG A 211 8.73 2.72 11.49
CA ARG A 211 8.42 1.39 10.93
C ARG A 211 9.01 0.20 11.70
N SER A 212 9.24 0.35 13.01
CA SER A 212 9.72 -0.74 13.87
C SER A 212 8.86 -2.00 13.79
N THR A 213 7.55 -1.85 13.86
CA THR A 213 6.57 -2.94 13.84
C THR A 213 6.45 -3.61 12.48
N ASP A 214 6.60 -2.84 11.39
CA ASP A 214 6.68 -3.36 10.03
C ASP A 214 7.96 -4.17 9.83
N LEU A 215 9.10 -3.71 10.39
CA LEU A 215 10.37 -4.42 10.32
C LEU A 215 10.32 -5.74 11.11
N LEU A 216 9.72 -5.75 12.29
CA LEU A 216 9.51 -6.98 13.05
C LEU A 216 8.58 -7.94 12.28
N SER A 217 7.50 -7.45 11.70
CA SER A 217 6.60 -8.26 10.84
C SER A 217 7.35 -8.85 9.64
N ALA A 218 8.24 -8.08 9.01
CA ALA A 218 9.09 -8.55 7.92
C ALA A 218 10.00 -9.70 8.37
N LEU A 219 10.67 -9.57 9.51
CA LEU A 219 11.51 -10.62 10.10
C LEU A 219 10.71 -11.89 10.42
N MET A 220 9.53 -11.73 11.03
CA MET A 220 8.63 -12.85 11.30
C MET A 220 8.22 -13.58 10.02
N ILE A 221 7.84 -12.86 8.97
CA ILE A 221 7.45 -13.46 7.68
C ILE A 221 8.64 -14.13 6.99
N GLN A 222 9.83 -13.52 7.02
CA GLN A 222 11.04 -14.11 6.43
C GLN A 222 11.47 -15.40 7.13
N THR A 223 11.32 -15.47 8.45
CA THR A 223 11.64 -16.68 9.25
C THR A 223 10.56 -17.76 9.15
N GLY A 224 9.47 -17.49 8.43
CA GLY A 224 8.40 -18.46 8.21
C GLY A 224 7.34 -18.50 9.30
N VAL A 225 7.27 -17.50 10.18
CA VAL A 225 6.19 -17.38 11.18
C VAL A 225 4.83 -17.36 10.47
N ARG A 226 3.90 -18.15 10.97
CA ARG A 226 2.50 -18.06 10.58
C ARG A 226 1.88 -16.91 11.35
N MET A 227 1.67 -15.78 10.68
CA MET A 227 1.12 -14.59 11.33
C MET A 227 -0.33 -14.80 11.78
N THR A 228 -1.09 -15.59 11.02
CA THR A 228 -2.48 -15.96 11.32
C THR A 228 -2.69 -17.45 11.18
N ASP A 229 -3.80 -17.96 11.68
CA ASP A 229 -4.27 -19.32 11.41
C ASP A 229 -4.65 -19.51 9.93
N ALA A 230 -4.96 -20.75 9.53
CA ALA A 230 -5.21 -21.10 8.13
C ALA A 230 -6.44 -20.40 7.54
N ASP A 231 -7.41 -20.05 8.38
CA ASP A 231 -8.69 -19.46 7.98
C ASP A 231 -8.72 -17.93 8.18
N ASN A 232 -7.61 -17.34 8.65
CA ASN A 232 -7.49 -15.93 9.02
C ASN A 232 -8.54 -15.49 10.07
N THR A 233 -8.85 -16.37 11.02
CA THR A 233 -9.79 -16.10 12.11
C THR A 233 -9.10 -15.55 13.36
N GLY A 234 -7.78 -15.73 13.48
CA GLY A 234 -6.99 -15.24 14.59
C GLY A 234 -5.48 -15.16 14.28
N ALA A 235 -4.77 -14.42 15.11
CA ALA A 235 -3.32 -14.40 15.12
C ALA A 235 -2.76 -15.75 15.60
N SER A 236 -1.63 -16.16 15.04
CA SER A 236 -0.99 -17.45 15.31
C SER A 236 0.55 -17.35 15.33
N PHE A 237 1.07 -16.14 15.55
CA PHE A 237 2.51 -15.88 15.43
C PHE A 237 3.34 -16.38 16.62
N ALA A 238 2.72 -16.75 17.74
CA ALA A 238 3.37 -17.42 18.86
C ALA A 238 3.44 -18.95 18.69
N SER A 239 2.77 -19.49 17.66
CA SER A 239 2.75 -20.93 17.41
C SER A 239 4.11 -21.47 17.00
N ARG A 240 4.42 -22.70 17.41
CA ARG A 240 5.65 -23.39 17.02
C ARG A 240 5.50 -24.03 15.63
N ILE A 241 6.58 -24.03 14.86
CA ILE A 241 6.65 -24.73 13.57
C ILE A 241 7.67 -25.86 13.68
N SER A 242 7.22 -27.08 13.55
CA SER A 242 8.07 -28.29 13.74
C SER A 242 8.90 -28.20 15.04
N ASP A 243 8.25 -27.89 16.15
CA ASP A 243 8.83 -27.67 17.49
C ASP A 243 9.79 -26.46 17.62
N THR A 244 9.97 -25.66 16.56
CA THR A 244 10.80 -24.45 16.60
C THR A 244 9.93 -23.24 16.94
N PRO A 245 10.28 -22.43 17.97
CA PRO A 245 9.55 -21.22 18.35
C PRO A 245 9.96 -20.04 17.46
N VAL A 246 9.62 -20.09 16.16
CA VAL A 246 10.10 -19.14 15.16
C VAL A 246 9.72 -17.69 15.45
N GLY A 247 8.55 -17.45 16.05
CA GLY A 247 8.12 -16.11 16.47
C GLY A 247 8.99 -15.56 17.61
N GLU A 248 9.31 -16.40 18.61
CA GLU A 248 10.22 -16.02 19.71
C GLU A 248 11.62 -15.69 19.17
N LEU A 249 12.13 -16.50 18.21
CA LEU A 249 13.43 -16.25 17.60
C LEU A 249 13.46 -14.94 16.82
N ALA A 250 12.41 -14.61 16.07
CA ALA A 250 12.31 -13.36 15.34
C ALA A 250 12.25 -12.14 16.27
N LEU A 251 11.42 -12.20 17.33
CA LEU A 251 11.31 -11.12 18.32
C LEU A 251 12.62 -10.95 19.08
N LYS A 252 13.25 -12.05 19.53
CA LYS A 252 14.54 -12.01 20.18
C LYS A 252 15.61 -11.39 19.28
N TYR A 253 15.71 -11.84 18.04
CA TYR A 253 16.65 -11.29 17.08
C TYR A 253 16.47 -9.77 16.91
N TYR A 254 15.22 -9.30 16.78
CA TYR A 254 14.94 -7.88 16.69
C TYR A 254 15.39 -7.11 17.93
N THR A 255 15.07 -7.59 19.14
CA THR A 255 15.37 -6.90 20.41
C THR A 255 16.83 -7.03 20.82
N ASP A 256 17.60 -8.00 20.31
CA ASP A 256 19.03 -8.14 20.59
C ASP A 256 19.84 -6.93 20.15
N PHE A 257 19.41 -6.18 19.14
CA PHE A 257 20.06 -4.94 18.71
C PHE A 257 19.95 -3.79 19.73
N ALA A 258 19.01 -3.87 20.66
CA ALA A 258 18.85 -2.94 21.79
C ALA A 258 19.42 -3.48 23.11
N ASN A 259 19.97 -4.70 23.13
CA ASN A 259 20.50 -5.32 24.33
C ASN A 259 22.02 -5.10 24.45
N PRO A 260 22.52 -4.31 25.44
CA PRO A 260 23.93 -3.99 25.57
C PRO A 260 24.82 -5.21 25.92
N SER A 261 24.23 -6.37 26.24
CA SER A 261 24.98 -7.61 26.51
C SER A 261 25.24 -8.43 25.24
N VAL A 262 24.71 -8.01 24.08
CA VAL A 262 24.86 -8.70 22.81
C VAL A 262 25.82 -7.94 21.90
N ARG A 263 26.61 -8.65 21.09
CA ARG A 263 27.62 -8.02 20.19
C ARG A 263 27.03 -7.12 19.11
N THR A 264 25.79 -7.42 18.72
CA THR A 264 25.03 -6.63 17.74
C THR A 264 24.32 -5.42 18.33
N TYR A 265 24.53 -5.09 19.62
CA TYR A 265 23.99 -3.89 20.24
C TYR A 265 24.39 -2.64 19.48
N THR A 266 23.40 -1.86 19.02
CA THR A 266 23.65 -0.68 18.16
C THR A 266 22.64 0.44 18.33
N TRP A 267 21.53 0.20 19.06
CA TRP A 267 20.45 1.16 19.22
C TRP A 267 19.82 1.07 20.61
N ASN A 268 19.26 2.18 21.09
CA ASN A 268 18.48 2.23 22.35
C ASN A 268 17.53 3.45 22.33
N ASP A 269 16.73 3.63 23.38
CA ASP A 269 15.76 4.72 23.49
C ASP A 269 16.39 6.10 23.69
N ASP A 270 17.68 6.20 24.03
CA ASP A 270 18.41 7.47 24.12
C ASP A 270 18.78 8.04 22.73
N GLN A 271 18.66 7.24 21.67
CA GLN A 271 18.93 7.69 20.30
C GLN A 271 17.81 8.62 19.81
N TYR A 272 18.17 9.55 18.92
CA TYR A 272 17.18 10.35 18.20
C TYR A 272 16.23 9.46 17.39
N TYR A 273 15.08 10.02 16.97
CA TYR A 273 14.20 9.31 16.05
C TYR A 273 14.95 8.86 14.79
N SER A 274 14.76 7.64 14.36
CA SER A 274 15.61 6.95 13.37
C SER A 274 15.87 7.75 12.09
N VAL A 275 14.85 8.43 11.55
CA VAL A 275 14.98 9.27 10.35
C VAL A 275 15.87 10.48 10.61
N ASP A 276 15.77 11.09 11.77
CA ASP A 276 16.60 12.25 12.16
C ASP A 276 18.05 11.83 12.45
N ALA A 277 18.24 10.69 13.12
CA ALA A 277 19.54 10.11 13.37
C ALA A 277 20.24 9.75 12.04
N PHE A 278 19.55 9.15 11.10
CA PHE A 278 20.09 8.83 9.76
C PHE A 278 20.43 10.09 8.98
N THR A 279 19.54 11.08 8.97
CA THR A 279 19.77 12.37 8.29
C THR A 279 20.99 13.10 8.87
N ALA A 280 21.21 13.00 10.17
CA ALA A 280 22.34 13.60 10.88
C ALA A 280 23.64 12.77 10.80
N GLY A 281 23.65 11.61 10.13
CA GLY A 281 24.80 10.71 10.06
C GLY A 281 25.15 10.04 11.40
N LYS A 282 24.19 9.93 12.33
CA LYS A 282 24.36 9.27 13.64
C LYS A 282 24.11 7.78 13.60
N THR A 283 23.41 7.31 12.56
CA THR A 283 23.26 5.88 12.26
C THR A 283 23.59 5.63 10.79
N ALA A 284 24.21 4.49 10.49
CA ALA A 284 24.63 4.14 9.14
C ALA A 284 23.51 3.53 8.31
N MET A 285 22.54 2.85 8.93
CA MET A 285 21.49 2.12 8.25
C MET A 285 20.13 2.34 8.93
N MET A 286 19.06 2.35 8.14
CA MET A 286 17.66 2.29 8.60
C MET A 286 16.80 1.57 7.58
N PHE A 287 15.64 1.09 7.99
CA PHE A 287 14.65 0.51 7.09
C PHE A 287 13.48 1.47 6.89
N ASN A 288 13.06 1.66 5.64
CA ASN A 288 11.93 2.51 5.34
C ASN A 288 11.35 2.25 3.94
N TYR A 289 10.28 2.95 3.59
CA TYR A 289 9.58 2.88 2.30
C TYR A 289 10.10 3.92 1.31
N SER A 290 9.69 3.80 0.04
CA SER A 290 10.21 4.60 -1.09
C SER A 290 10.05 6.11 -0.89
N HIS A 291 8.93 6.55 -0.29
CA HIS A 291 8.67 7.98 -0.06
C HIS A 291 9.75 8.65 0.80
N GLN A 292 10.45 7.88 1.64
CA GLN A 292 11.48 8.40 2.52
C GLN A 292 12.69 8.95 1.75
N ALA A 293 12.98 8.43 0.55
CA ALA A 293 14.09 8.92 -0.27
C ALA A 293 13.92 10.40 -0.63
N GLY A 294 12.72 10.82 -1.02
CA GLY A 294 12.38 12.22 -1.27
C GLY A 294 12.51 13.10 -0.03
N VAL A 295 12.02 12.61 1.12
CA VAL A 295 12.13 13.32 2.42
C VAL A 295 13.58 13.56 2.80
N LEU A 296 14.44 12.55 2.67
CA LEU A 296 15.87 12.66 2.98
C LEU A 296 16.61 13.64 2.07
N LYS A 297 16.36 13.57 0.76
CA LYS A 297 16.94 14.52 -0.22
C LYS A 297 16.58 15.97 0.11
N ASN A 298 15.33 16.21 0.54
CA ASN A 298 14.86 17.53 0.92
C ASN A 298 15.41 18.02 2.28
N LYS A 299 15.56 17.09 3.26
CA LYS A 299 16.10 17.42 4.59
C LYS A 299 17.60 17.72 4.57
N SER A 300 18.38 17.00 3.77
CA SER A 300 19.83 17.13 3.76
C SER A 300 20.43 16.85 2.37
N SER A 301 20.80 17.90 1.68
CA SER A 301 21.51 17.79 0.38
C SER A 301 22.93 17.21 0.50
N ARG A 302 23.49 17.13 1.72
CA ARG A 302 24.83 16.59 1.99
C ARG A 302 24.83 15.11 2.34
N LEU A 303 23.67 14.53 2.60
CA LEU A 303 23.56 13.13 2.96
C LEU A 303 23.80 12.24 1.72
N ASN A 304 24.94 11.56 1.70
CA ASN A 304 25.29 10.61 0.64
C ASN A 304 24.75 9.22 1.00
N PHE A 305 23.53 8.92 0.57
CA PHE A 305 22.90 7.65 0.86
C PHE A 305 22.59 6.81 -0.37
N GLY A 306 22.32 5.56 -0.15
CA GLY A 306 21.79 4.64 -1.15
C GLY A 306 20.62 3.86 -0.58
N VAL A 307 19.90 3.18 -1.46
CA VAL A 307 18.84 2.23 -1.13
C VAL A 307 19.26 0.87 -1.67
N ALA A 308 19.13 -0.15 -0.84
CA ALA A 308 19.42 -1.53 -1.17
C ALA A 308 18.20 -2.44 -0.85
N PRO A 309 18.13 -3.61 -1.46
CA PRO A 309 17.12 -4.59 -1.07
C PRO A 309 17.22 -4.90 0.43
N MET A 310 16.08 -5.26 1.01
CA MET A 310 16.04 -5.72 2.38
C MET A 310 16.87 -6.99 2.55
N PRO A 311 17.74 -7.10 3.57
CA PRO A 311 18.47 -8.34 3.87
C PRO A 311 17.49 -9.50 4.00
N GLN A 312 17.88 -10.68 3.55
CA GLN A 312 17.03 -11.87 3.52
C GLN A 312 17.53 -12.96 4.46
N VAL A 313 16.61 -13.73 5.03
CA VAL A 313 16.92 -14.98 5.76
C VAL A 313 17.28 -16.08 4.76
N SER A 314 16.68 -16.06 3.57
CA SER A 314 16.92 -17.05 2.52
C SER A 314 17.04 -16.37 1.16
N SER A 315 18.07 -16.71 0.40
CA SER A 315 18.24 -16.24 -0.98
C SER A 315 17.32 -16.93 -1.98
N THR A 316 16.73 -18.07 -1.62
CA THR A 316 15.82 -18.85 -2.48
C THR A 316 14.35 -18.64 -2.18
N ASP A 317 14.01 -18.08 -1.02
CA ASP A 317 12.64 -17.75 -0.59
C ASP A 317 12.59 -16.29 -0.13
N VAL A 318 12.76 -15.39 -1.09
CA VAL A 318 12.79 -13.94 -0.87
C VAL A 318 11.41 -13.43 -0.48
N LYS A 319 11.34 -12.72 0.65
CA LYS A 319 10.09 -12.12 1.16
C LYS A 319 10.36 -10.68 1.59
N ASN A 320 9.54 -9.77 1.08
CA ASN A 320 9.58 -8.34 1.42
C ASN A 320 8.25 -7.92 2.04
N TYR A 321 8.28 -7.02 3.01
CA TYR A 321 7.06 -6.56 3.66
C TYR A 321 6.44 -5.40 2.91
N ALA A 322 5.14 -5.53 2.59
CA ALA A 322 4.39 -4.55 1.81
C ALA A 322 3.57 -3.60 2.69
N ASN A 323 3.52 -2.33 2.27
CA ASN A 323 2.62 -1.32 2.81
C ASN A 323 2.19 -0.40 1.67
N TYR A 324 0.89 -0.41 1.33
CA TYR A 324 0.41 0.30 0.16
C TYR A 324 -1.09 0.59 0.24
N TRP A 325 -1.55 1.40 -0.71
CA TRP A 325 -2.95 1.78 -0.83
C TRP A 325 -3.50 1.36 -2.19
N GLY A 326 -4.75 0.98 -2.18
CA GLY A 326 -5.55 0.73 -3.37
C GLY A 326 -6.74 1.67 -3.44
N ILE A 327 -7.56 1.48 -4.46
CA ILE A 327 -8.78 2.23 -4.72
C ILE A 327 -9.97 1.26 -4.71
N GLY A 328 -10.99 1.57 -3.91
CA GLY A 328 -12.21 0.80 -3.79
C GLY A 328 -13.46 1.66 -4.02
N VAL A 329 -14.58 1.02 -4.25
CA VAL A 329 -15.88 1.67 -4.42
C VAL A 329 -16.74 1.40 -3.19
N THR A 330 -17.39 2.44 -2.65
CA THR A 330 -18.22 2.28 -1.45
C THR A 330 -19.56 1.60 -1.76
N ALA A 331 -20.04 0.79 -0.83
CA ALA A 331 -21.34 0.10 -0.97
C ALA A 331 -22.50 1.10 -1.03
N GLY A 332 -22.36 2.28 -0.40
CA GLY A 332 -23.37 3.35 -0.39
C GLY A 332 -23.40 4.23 -1.65
N SER A 333 -22.42 4.07 -2.57
CA SER A 333 -22.39 4.85 -3.80
C SER A 333 -23.63 4.59 -4.67
N LYS A 334 -24.22 5.67 -5.17
CA LYS A 334 -25.30 5.62 -6.17
C LYS A 334 -24.78 5.42 -7.60
N PHE A 335 -23.47 5.57 -7.80
CA PHE A 335 -22.78 5.52 -9.09
C PHE A 335 -21.72 4.41 -9.11
N GLN A 336 -22.06 3.22 -8.56
CA GLN A 336 -21.09 2.13 -8.41
C GLN A 336 -20.43 1.71 -9.74
N ASN A 337 -21.20 1.67 -10.82
CA ASN A 337 -20.68 1.28 -12.14
C ASN A 337 -19.70 2.33 -12.71
N GLU A 338 -20.04 3.61 -12.58
CA GLU A 338 -19.22 4.75 -13.00
C GLU A 338 -17.94 4.83 -12.15
N SER A 339 -18.07 4.59 -10.86
CA SER A 339 -16.95 4.54 -9.91
C SER A 339 -15.97 3.42 -10.26
N TRP A 340 -16.48 2.22 -10.57
CA TRP A 340 -15.62 1.11 -11.02
C TRP A 340 -14.97 1.35 -12.39
N LYS A 341 -15.65 2.07 -13.32
CA LYS A 341 -15.02 2.50 -14.58
C LYS A 341 -13.81 3.40 -14.31
N PHE A 342 -13.94 4.36 -13.40
CA PHE A 342 -12.83 5.24 -13.04
C PHE A 342 -11.73 4.47 -12.30
N ALA A 343 -12.07 3.64 -11.31
CA ALA A 343 -11.09 2.83 -10.57
C ALA A 343 -10.30 1.90 -11.49
N ALA A 344 -10.98 1.23 -12.43
CA ALA A 344 -10.33 0.37 -13.42
C ALA A 344 -9.45 1.16 -14.40
N TYR A 345 -9.86 2.37 -14.79
CA TYR A 345 -9.04 3.25 -15.63
C TYR A 345 -7.79 3.72 -14.88
N LEU A 346 -7.92 4.17 -13.63
CA LEU A 346 -6.78 4.59 -12.79
C LEU A 346 -5.78 3.45 -12.58
N ALA A 347 -6.26 2.20 -12.43
CA ALA A 347 -5.42 1.01 -12.29
C ALA A 347 -5.00 0.37 -13.64
N SER A 348 -5.43 0.92 -14.78
CA SER A 348 -4.96 0.51 -16.11
C SER A 348 -3.48 0.86 -16.29
N LYS A 349 -2.84 0.37 -17.36
CA LYS A 349 -1.44 0.71 -17.64
C LYS A 349 -1.27 2.22 -17.80
N GLU A 350 -2.11 2.87 -18.58
CA GLU A 350 -2.06 4.29 -18.88
C GLU A 350 -2.37 5.14 -17.64
N GLY A 351 -3.43 4.82 -16.93
CA GLY A 351 -3.83 5.52 -15.71
C GLY A 351 -2.79 5.38 -14.61
N ALA A 352 -2.33 4.15 -14.35
CA ALA A 352 -1.29 3.89 -13.37
C ALA A 352 0.02 4.59 -13.71
N GLN A 353 0.46 4.56 -14.98
CA GLN A 353 1.68 5.26 -15.40
C GLN A 353 1.56 6.78 -15.18
N SER A 354 0.40 7.37 -15.45
CA SER A 354 0.15 8.79 -15.19
C SER A 354 0.27 9.13 -13.71
N TYR A 355 -0.40 8.36 -12.84
CA TYR A 355 -0.37 8.54 -11.39
C TYR A 355 1.04 8.31 -10.81
N LEU A 356 1.70 7.21 -11.18
CA LEU A 356 3.04 6.86 -10.67
C LEU A 356 4.11 7.87 -11.08
N SER A 357 3.99 8.46 -12.27
CA SER A 357 4.91 9.52 -12.72
C SER A 357 4.76 10.81 -11.91
N ALA A 358 3.55 11.10 -11.41
CA ALA A 358 3.30 12.27 -10.58
C ALA A 358 3.70 12.06 -9.12
N THR A 359 3.63 10.80 -8.62
CA THR A 359 3.84 10.49 -7.20
C THR A 359 5.21 9.88 -6.89
N LEU A 360 5.96 9.47 -7.90
CA LEU A 360 7.24 8.77 -7.75
C LEU A 360 7.12 7.55 -6.82
N ARG A 361 6.11 6.70 -7.06
CA ARG A 361 5.86 5.48 -6.29
C ARG A 361 6.19 4.22 -7.08
N PRO A 362 6.55 3.11 -6.42
CA PRO A 362 6.79 1.83 -7.09
C PRO A 362 5.47 1.22 -7.56
N SER A 363 5.48 0.61 -8.75
CA SER A 363 4.28 0.08 -9.38
C SER A 363 3.75 -1.19 -8.70
N ALA A 364 2.44 -1.31 -8.66
CA ALA A 364 1.74 -2.57 -8.39
C ALA A 364 1.58 -3.46 -9.64
N ARG A 365 1.75 -2.87 -10.83
CA ARG A 365 1.58 -3.57 -12.10
C ARG A 365 2.88 -4.21 -12.57
N ARG A 366 2.83 -5.49 -12.93
CA ARG A 366 4.00 -6.24 -13.39
C ARG A 366 4.65 -5.65 -14.64
N ASP A 367 3.85 -5.18 -15.59
CA ASP A 367 4.34 -4.56 -16.83
C ASP A 367 5.01 -3.19 -16.62
N LEU A 368 4.61 -2.43 -15.59
CA LEU A 368 5.26 -1.16 -15.22
C LEU A 368 6.46 -1.37 -14.29
N ILE A 369 6.49 -2.43 -13.49
CA ILE A 369 7.68 -2.81 -12.69
C ILE A 369 8.89 -3.00 -13.62
N GLU A 370 8.70 -3.65 -14.78
CA GLU A 370 9.79 -3.84 -15.74
C GLU A 370 10.35 -2.52 -16.27
N LEU A 371 9.53 -1.46 -16.37
CA LEU A 371 9.99 -0.13 -16.76
C LEU A 371 10.72 0.60 -15.62
N GLN A 372 10.34 0.34 -14.36
CA GLN A 372 10.95 0.95 -13.18
C GLN A 372 12.21 0.19 -12.69
N ARG A 373 12.44 -1.02 -13.14
CA ARG A 373 13.51 -1.93 -12.64
C ARG A 373 14.89 -1.28 -12.52
N ASN A 374 15.24 -0.44 -13.48
CA ASN A 374 16.55 0.23 -13.53
C ASN A 374 16.51 1.69 -13.06
N ASP A 375 15.39 2.13 -12.48
CA ASP A 375 15.29 3.46 -11.89
C ASP A 375 16.16 3.53 -10.62
N LEU A 376 16.92 4.61 -10.46
CA LEU A 376 17.88 4.76 -9.38
C LEU A 376 17.22 4.91 -8.00
N ASP A 377 16.02 5.47 -7.96
CA ASP A 377 15.28 5.74 -6.72
C ASP A 377 14.22 4.67 -6.43
N LEU A 378 13.56 4.15 -7.47
CA LEU A 378 12.41 3.26 -7.35
C LEU A 378 12.71 1.78 -7.67
N GLY A 379 13.79 1.49 -8.38
CA GLY A 379 14.07 0.15 -8.93
C GLY A 379 14.11 -0.93 -7.87
N VAL A 380 14.72 -0.66 -6.72
CA VAL A 380 14.77 -1.60 -5.59
C VAL A 380 13.36 -1.95 -5.12
N PHE A 381 12.54 -0.95 -4.85
CA PHE A 381 11.16 -1.13 -4.36
C PHE A 381 10.27 -1.82 -5.38
N ALA A 382 10.36 -1.43 -6.65
CA ALA A 382 9.61 -2.02 -7.74
C ALA A 382 9.91 -3.52 -7.91
N VAL A 383 11.19 -3.91 -7.86
CA VAL A 383 11.58 -5.32 -7.94
C VAL A 383 11.13 -6.10 -6.70
N GLN A 384 11.27 -5.52 -5.51
CA GLN A 384 10.82 -6.15 -4.25
C GLN A 384 9.31 -6.38 -4.21
N ALA A 385 8.50 -5.55 -4.89
CA ALA A 385 7.05 -5.74 -4.98
C ALA A 385 6.65 -7.11 -5.55
N LEU A 386 7.49 -7.73 -6.41
CA LEU A 386 7.24 -9.06 -6.97
C LEU A 386 7.25 -10.19 -5.92
N SER A 387 7.98 -10.02 -4.81
CA SER A 387 8.07 -10.95 -3.70
C SER A 387 7.47 -10.39 -2.41
N ALA A 388 6.69 -9.32 -2.53
CA ALA A 388 6.06 -8.67 -1.40
C ALA A 388 5.04 -9.58 -0.71
N ARG A 389 4.95 -9.45 0.61
CA ARG A 389 4.02 -10.14 1.50
C ARG A 389 3.40 -9.13 2.46
N SER A 390 2.19 -9.41 2.83
CA SER A 390 1.45 -8.80 3.95
C SER A 390 0.88 -9.92 4.80
N TRP A 391 0.14 -9.57 5.82
CA TRP A 391 -0.64 -10.52 6.59
C TRP A 391 -1.99 -9.93 6.98
N TYR A 392 -2.95 -10.80 7.21
CA TYR A 392 -4.31 -10.43 7.57
C TYR A 392 -4.33 -9.74 8.94
N GLN A 393 -4.80 -8.50 8.98
CA GLN A 393 -4.87 -7.66 10.18
C GLN A 393 -6.31 -7.17 10.37
N ILE A 394 -6.89 -7.45 11.53
CA ILE A 394 -8.25 -6.98 11.85
C ILE A 394 -8.26 -5.45 12.05
N ASP A 395 -7.23 -4.93 12.73
CA ASP A 395 -7.01 -3.50 12.94
C ASP A 395 -5.52 -3.20 12.98
N ASN A 396 -4.99 -2.62 11.90
CA ASN A 396 -3.56 -2.33 11.78
C ASN A 396 -3.05 -1.36 12.85
N THR A 397 -3.84 -0.37 13.24
CA THR A 397 -3.44 0.61 14.27
C THR A 397 -3.32 -0.04 15.65
N ALA A 398 -4.28 -0.91 15.99
CA ALA A 398 -4.20 -1.69 17.22
C ALA A 398 -2.99 -2.63 17.20
N ILE A 399 -2.72 -3.30 16.07
CA ILE A 399 -1.59 -4.21 15.91
C ILE A 399 -0.26 -3.47 16.01
N GLU A 400 -0.10 -2.29 15.40
CA GLU A 400 1.09 -1.45 15.57
C GLU A 400 1.35 -1.14 17.05
N THR A 401 0.30 -0.79 17.81
CA THR A 401 0.40 -0.54 19.24
C THR A 401 0.80 -1.79 20.01
N ILE A 402 0.16 -2.93 19.73
CA ILE A 402 0.43 -4.20 20.40
C ILE A 402 1.88 -4.66 20.14
N PHE A 403 2.36 -4.55 18.90
CA PHE A 403 3.72 -4.93 18.54
C PHE A 403 4.76 -4.01 19.15
N ALA A 404 4.49 -2.71 19.22
CA ALA A 404 5.36 -1.77 19.90
C ALA A 404 5.46 -2.07 21.40
N ASP A 405 4.32 -2.34 22.05
CA ASP A 405 4.30 -2.76 23.47
C ASP A 405 5.06 -4.08 23.68
N MET A 406 4.91 -5.04 22.77
CA MET A 406 5.62 -6.33 22.82
C MET A 406 7.14 -6.15 22.77
N ILE A 407 7.64 -5.27 21.91
CA ILE A 407 9.07 -4.92 21.84
C ILE A 407 9.52 -4.26 23.14
N ASP A 408 8.76 -3.28 23.63
CA ASP A 408 9.06 -2.54 24.85
C ASP A 408 9.07 -3.48 26.07
N ASP A 409 8.16 -4.45 26.17
CA ASP A 409 8.10 -5.41 27.28
C ASP A 409 9.36 -6.26 27.39
N VAL A 410 9.91 -6.66 26.23
CA VAL A 410 11.19 -7.38 26.18
C VAL A 410 12.35 -6.46 26.58
N ASN A 411 12.45 -5.28 25.97
CA ASN A 411 13.58 -4.37 26.14
C ASN A 411 13.68 -3.82 27.57
N PHE A 412 12.54 -3.56 28.23
CA PHE A 412 12.50 -3.11 29.62
C PHE A 412 12.46 -4.25 30.65
N GLY A 413 12.56 -5.52 30.22
CA GLY A 413 12.55 -6.69 31.10
C GLY A 413 11.22 -6.90 31.83
N ARG A 414 10.11 -6.35 31.31
CA ARG A 414 8.77 -6.53 31.92
C ARG A 414 8.23 -7.94 31.74
N ALA A 415 8.60 -8.58 30.62
CA ALA A 415 8.26 -9.96 30.32
C ALA A 415 9.40 -10.65 29.54
N SER A 416 9.42 -11.99 29.58
CA SER A 416 10.29 -12.75 28.70
C SER A 416 9.84 -12.63 27.25
N VAL A 417 10.74 -12.87 26.29
CA VAL A 417 10.42 -12.90 24.84
C VAL A 417 9.19 -13.77 24.57
N LYS A 418 9.14 -14.97 25.14
CA LYS A 418 8.01 -15.89 25.01
C LYS A 418 6.70 -15.26 25.53
N ASN A 419 6.71 -14.76 26.78
CA ASN A 419 5.50 -14.24 27.39
C ASN A 419 5.03 -12.96 26.68
N SER A 420 5.94 -12.08 26.23
CA SER A 420 5.58 -10.89 25.45
C SER A 420 4.90 -11.26 24.13
N LEU A 421 5.43 -12.29 23.44
CA LEU A 421 4.85 -12.77 22.18
C LEU A 421 3.47 -13.39 22.38
N GLU A 422 3.30 -14.26 23.38
CA GLU A 422 2.02 -14.92 23.71
C GLU A 422 0.96 -13.89 24.16
N ASN A 423 1.36 -12.89 24.95
CA ASN A 423 0.48 -11.79 25.36
C ASN A 423 0.05 -10.94 24.16
N ALA A 424 0.96 -10.63 23.26
CA ALA A 424 0.65 -9.85 22.05
C ALA A 424 -0.32 -10.62 21.15
N GLU A 425 -0.10 -11.92 20.91
CA GLU A 425 -1.01 -12.77 20.15
C GLU A 425 -2.42 -12.79 20.77
N SER A 426 -2.50 -12.95 22.09
CA SER A 426 -3.77 -12.92 22.81
C SER A 426 -4.50 -11.60 22.64
N ARG A 427 -3.79 -10.46 22.67
CA ARG A 427 -4.39 -9.12 22.49
C ARG A 427 -4.88 -8.88 21.07
N VAL A 428 -4.23 -9.48 20.06
CA VAL A 428 -4.69 -9.40 18.66
C VAL A 428 -5.95 -10.20 18.45
N ASN A 429 -6.17 -11.26 19.25
CA ASN A 429 -7.30 -12.18 19.14
C ASN A 429 -8.55 -11.74 19.95
N VAL A 430 -8.52 -10.60 20.62
CA VAL A 430 -9.64 -10.02 21.36
C VAL A 430 -10.36 -8.98 20.51
#